data_120f13b64bb94aa5ad055bb102f4dda4
#
_entry.id   120f13b64bb94aa5ad055bb102f4dda4
#
_cell.length_a   1.000
_cell.length_b   1.000
_cell.length_c   1.000
_cell.angle_alpha   90.00
_cell.angle_beta   90.00
_cell.angle_gamma   90.00
#
_symmetry.space_group_name_H-M   'P 1'
#
loop_
_entity.id
_entity.type
_entity.pdbx_description
1 polymer ?
#
loop_
_entity_poly.entity_id
_entity_poly.type
_entity_poly.pdbx_seq_one_letter_code
_entity_poly.pdbx_strand_id
1 'polypeptide(L)'
;MAINIGNTGEQIFYHRARRFHKIDDKTNDKNYWGKDIDFIVTNPRTGETRTIEVKTDTRLYETGNLYIELENVHSKGGKGWYYFSEADIIAYCDYSAPDREIYLFSFDDLRATVNKREYAAAKCGADSKGILVPLRELKEVPSFRVLRK
;
A
#
# COMPACT_ATOMS: atom_id res chain seq x y z
N MET A 1 -18.36 10.34 -15.41
CA MET A 1 -17.84 9.07 -14.87
C MET A 1 -16.85 9.36 -13.75
N ALA A 2 -17.08 8.84 -12.58
CA ALA A 2 -16.13 9.00 -11.48
C ALA A 2 -14.86 8.16 -11.74
N ILE A 3 -13.69 8.77 -11.60
CA ILE A 3 -12.41 8.05 -11.72
C ILE A 3 -12.20 7.28 -10.42
N ASN A 4 -12.01 5.97 -10.52
CA ASN A 4 -11.60 5.17 -9.38
C ASN A 4 -10.09 5.29 -9.19
N ILE A 5 -9.69 6.15 -8.26
CA ILE A 5 -8.28 6.46 -7.97
C ILE A 5 -7.52 5.21 -7.51
N GLY A 6 -8.18 4.35 -6.72
CA GLY A 6 -7.57 3.09 -6.27
C GLY A 6 -7.19 2.19 -7.44
N ASN A 7 -8.10 1.99 -8.39
CA ASN A 7 -7.82 1.20 -9.59
C ASN A 7 -6.70 1.83 -10.43
N THR A 8 -6.59 3.15 -10.45
CA THR A 8 -5.52 3.84 -11.17
C THR A 8 -4.14 3.52 -10.55
N GLY A 9 -4.04 3.54 -9.23
CA GLY A 9 -2.80 3.16 -8.54
C GLY A 9 -2.40 1.71 -8.80
N GLU A 10 -3.35 0.79 -8.78
CA GLU A 10 -3.13 -0.62 -9.13
C GLU A 10 -2.62 -0.78 -10.56
N GLN A 11 -3.18 -0.06 -11.51
CA GLN A 11 -2.73 -0.09 -12.91
C GLN A 11 -1.32 0.47 -13.08
N ILE A 12 -0.99 1.55 -12.39
CA ILE A 12 0.36 2.12 -12.42
C ILE A 12 1.37 1.11 -11.88
N PHE A 13 1.07 0.48 -10.76
CA PHE A 13 1.90 -0.56 -10.18
C PHE A 13 2.12 -1.71 -11.17
N TYR A 14 1.04 -2.26 -11.70
CA TYR A 14 1.09 -3.37 -12.64
C TYR A 14 2.01 -3.07 -13.83
N HIS A 15 1.81 -1.93 -14.49
CA HIS A 15 2.58 -1.56 -15.68
C HIS A 15 4.06 -1.34 -15.41
N ARG A 16 4.41 -0.83 -14.22
CA ARG A 16 5.81 -0.64 -13.83
C ARG A 16 6.47 -1.93 -13.39
N ALA A 17 5.83 -2.70 -12.53
CA ALA A 17 6.39 -3.92 -11.95
C ALA A 17 6.59 -5.03 -12.98
N ARG A 18 5.72 -5.13 -13.97
CA ARG A 18 5.81 -6.18 -15.01
C ARG A 18 7.08 -6.11 -15.85
N ARG A 19 7.78 -4.98 -15.84
CA ARG A 19 9.07 -4.84 -16.54
C ARG A 19 10.18 -5.68 -15.90
N PHE A 20 10.04 -6.02 -14.64
CA PHE A 20 11.07 -6.69 -13.85
C PHE A 20 10.64 -8.03 -13.25
N HIS A 21 9.34 -8.26 -13.15
CA HIS A 21 8.76 -9.42 -12.47
C HIS A 21 7.60 -10.01 -13.26
N LYS A 22 7.35 -11.29 -13.02
CA LYS A 22 6.10 -11.91 -13.44
C LYS A 22 5.02 -11.47 -12.44
N ILE A 23 3.89 -10.98 -12.96
CA ILE A 23 2.78 -10.45 -12.16
C ILE A 23 1.55 -11.31 -12.37
N ASP A 24 0.96 -11.78 -11.27
CA ASP A 24 -0.33 -12.44 -11.25
C ASP A 24 -1.34 -11.47 -10.62
N ASP A 25 -2.30 -11.02 -11.42
CA ASP A 25 -3.32 -10.04 -11.00
C ASP A 25 -4.43 -10.74 -10.24
N LYS A 26 -4.62 -10.37 -8.97
CA LYS A 26 -5.65 -10.90 -8.08
C LYS A 26 -6.74 -9.87 -7.75
N THR A 27 -6.73 -8.71 -8.38
CA THR A 27 -7.67 -7.62 -8.08
C THR A 27 -9.13 -8.00 -8.28
N ASN A 28 -9.40 -8.94 -9.20
CA ASN A 28 -10.75 -9.46 -9.46
C ASN A 28 -10.99 -10.86 -8.88
N ASP A 29 -10.07 -11.39 -8.08
CA ASP A 29 -10.19 -12.72 -7.49
C ASP A 29 -10.77 -12.62 -6.08
N LYS A 30 -12.01 -13.10 -5.91
CA LYS A 30 -12.73 -13.05 -4.63
C LYS A 30 -12.01 -13.76 -3.49
N ASN A 31 -11.18 -14.76 -3.79
CA ASN A 31 -10.41 -15.50 -2.78
C ASN A 31 -9.35 -14.61 -2.10
N TYR A 32 -8.98 -13.50 -2.73
CA TYR A 32 -7.95 -12.58 -2.24
C TYR A 32 -8.51 -11.28 -1.65
N TRP A 33 -9.78 -10.97 -1.87
CA TRP A 33 -10.38 -9.73 -1.36
C TRP A 33 -10.35 -9.62 0.16
N GLY A 34 -10.68 -10.71 0.86
CA GLY A 34 -10.66 -10.74 2.34
C GLY A 34 -9.26 -10.71 2.94
N LYS A 35 -8.23 -10.90 2.13
CA LYS A 35 -6.82 -10.90 2.54
C LYS A 35 -6.12 -9.57 2.23
N ASP A 36 -6.80 -8.67 1.53
CA ASP A 36 -6.25 -7.38 1.09
C ASP A 36 -4.97 -7.60 0.27
N ILE A 37 -5.08 -8.40 -0.80
CA ILE A 37 -3.99 -8.71 -1.73
C ILE A 37 -4.45 -8.42 -3.16
N ASP A 38 -3.71 -7.56 -3.86
CA ASP A 38 -4.00 -7.19 -5.25
C ASP A 38 -3.19 -8.00 -6.26
N PHE A 39 -1.93 -8.29 -5.95
CA PHE A 39 -1.01 -8.94 -6.89
C PHE A 39 -0.13 -9.97 -6.20
N ILE A 40 0.30 -10.98 -6.97
CA ILE A 40 1.40 -11.85 -6.60
C ILE A 40 2.52 -11.58 -7.60
N VAL A 41 3.69 -11.20 -7.11
CA VAL A 41 4.87 -10.95 -7.94
C VAL A 41 5.87 -12.08 -7.76
N THR A 42 6.48 -12.51 -8.87
CA THR A 42 7.48 -13.56 -8.88
C THR A 42 8.78 -13.04 -9.47
N ASN A 43 9.88 -13.20 -8.74
CA ASN A 43 11.20 -12.88 -9.26
C ASN A 43 11.58 -13.95 -10.30
N PRO A 44 11.79 -13.60 -11.59
CA PRO A 44 12.07 -14.59 -12.63
C PRO A 44 13.40 -15.31 -12.46
N ARG A 45 14.33 -14.75 -11.70
CA ARG A 45 15.65 -15.36 -11.45
C ARG A 45 15.62 -16.39 -10.34
N THR A 46 14.90 -16.10 -9.24
CA THR A 46 14.92 -16.92 -8.03
C THR A 46 13.66 -17.77 -7.85
N GLY A 47 12.57 -17.44 -8.55
CA GLY A 47 11.26 -18.04 -8.33
C GLY A 47 10.57 -17.58 -7.05
N GLU A 48 11.18 -16.67 -6.31
CA GLU A 48 10.62 -16.13 -5.07
C GLU A 48 9.36 -15.33 -5.36
N THR A 49 8.30 -15.56 -4.57
CA THR A 49 7.02 -14.87 -4.70
C THR A 49 6.75 -13.96 -3.51
N ARG A 50 6.06 -12.85 -3.78
CA ARG A 50 5.58 -11.93 -2.73
C ARG A 50 4.16 -11.48 -3.08
N THR A 51 3.33 -11.34 -2.07
CA THR A 51 2.00 -10.76 -2.22
C THR A 51 2.05 -9.25 -1.98
N ILE A 52 1.34 -8.52 -2.83
CA ILE A 52 1.36 -7.06 -2.86
C ILE A 52 -0.05 -6.51 -2.66
N GLU A 53 -0.18 -5.55 -1.76
CA GLU A 53 -1.36 -4.69 -1.67
C GLU A 53 -0.98 -3.27 -2.10
N VAL A 54 -1.74 -2.70 -3.01
CA VAL A 54 -1.52 -1.34 -3.51
C VAL A 54 -2.45 -0.37 -2.80
N LYS A 55 -1.88 0.67 -2.22
CA LYS A 55 -2.63 1.80 -1.64
C LYS A 55 -2.36 3.03 -2.48
N THR A 56 -3.40 3.80 -2.74
CA THR A 56 -3.29 5.06 -3.49
C THR A 56 -3.53 6.22 -2.53
N ASP A 57 -2.56 7.11 -2.43
CA ASP A 57 -2.61 8.26 -1.52
C ASP A 57 -2.61 9.55 -2.33
N THR A 58 -3.62 10.38 -2.13
CA THR A 58 -3.77 11.66 -2.83
C THR A 58 -3.18 12.84 -2.07
N ARG A 59 -2.72 12.63 -0.84
CA ARG A 59 -2.23 13.68 0.05
C ARG A 59 -0.74 13.55 0.40
N LEU A 60 -0.13 12.42 0.08
CA LEU A 60 1.24 12.10 0.47
C LEU A 60 2.25 13.15 -0.02
N TYR A 61 2.15 13.55 -1.27
CA TYR A 61 3.06 14.54 -1.85
C TYR A 61 2.99 15.89 -1.12
N GLU A 62 1.79 16.32 -0.77
CA GLU A 62 1.56 17.57 -0.07
C GLU A 62 1.99 17.54 1.39
N THR A 63 1.71 16.44 2.09
CA THR A 63 1.89 16.34 3.54
C THR A 63 3.19 15.66 3.97
N GLY A 64 3.76 14.81 3.12
CA GLY A 64 4.90 13.96 3.47
C GLY A 64 4.55 12.79 4.38
N ASN A 65 3.26 12.53 4.62
CA ASN A 65 2.79 11.50 5.55
C ASN A 65 1.94 10.46 4.85
N LEU A 66 2.19 9.17 5.17
CA LEU A 66 1.31 8.09 4.76
C LEU A 66 0.15 7.97 5.74
N TYR A 67 -1.05 7.78 5.20
CA TYR A 67 -2.22 7.47 5.99
C TYR A 67 -2.32 5.95 6.17
N ILE A 68 -2.27 5.50 7.43
CA ILE A 68 -2.39 4.08 7.77
C ILE A 68 -3.75 3.87 8.44
N GLU A 69 -4.64 3.17 7.76
CA GLU A 69 -5.99 2.93 8.24
C GLU A 69 -6.00 1.88 9.35
N LEU A 70 -6.50 2.26 10.52
CA LEU A 70 -6.66 1.38 11.69
C LEU A 70 -8.11 0.96 11.91
N GLU A 71 -9.07 1.79 11.50
CA GLU A 71 -10.50 1.55 11.66
C GLU A 71 -11.25 1.88 10.38
N ASN A 72 -12.23 1.05 10.05
CA ASN A 72 -13.15 1.32 8.94
C ASN A 72 -14.51 0.71 9.29
N VAL A 73 -15.56 1.54 9.34
CA VAL A 73 -16.90 1.13 9.77
C VAL A 73 -17.55 0.10 8.83
N HIS A 74 -17.11 0.03 7.58
CA HIS A 74 -17.62 -0.91 6.58
C HIS A 74 -16.88 -2.25 6.58
N SER A 75 -15.77 -2.36 7.29
CA SER A 75 -15.01 -3.59 7.34
C SER A 75 -15.46 -4.48 8.50
N LYS A 76 -15.22 -5.79 8.38
CA LYS A 76 -15.57 -6.77 9.40
C LYS A 76 -14.85 -6.45 10.72
N GLY A 77 -15.61 -6.31 11.81
CA GLY A 77 -15.06 -5.95 13.11
C GLY A 77 -14.62 -4.49 13.23
N GLY A 78 -14.93 -3.63 12.23
CA GLY A 78 -14.55 -2.22 12.25
C GLY A 78 -13.06 -1.95 12.07
N LYS A 79 -12.26 -2.96 11.71
CA LYS A 79 -10.80 -2.83 11.60
C LYS A 79 -10.39 -2.30 10.22
N GLY A 80 -9.37 -1.43 10.18
CA GLY A 80 -8.74 -1.01 8.95
C GLY A 80 -7.77 -2.07 8.41
N TRP A 81 -7.28 -1.85 7.17
CA TRP A 81 -6.44 -2.83 6.48
C TRP A 81 -5.16 -3.17 7.24
N TYR A 82 -4.65 -2.27 8.05
CA TYR A 82 -3.45 -2.52 8.86
C TYR A 82 -3.57 -3.78 9.72
N TYR A 83 -4.78 -4.10 10.19
CA TYR A 83 -5.00 -5.24 11.06
C TYR A 83 -5.39 -6.52 10.33
N PHE A 84 -5.94 -6.44 9.13
CA PHE A 84 -6.40 -7.66 8.45
C PHE A 84 -5.64 -8.00 7.16
N SER A 85 -4.86 -7.08 6.59
CA SER A 85 -4.12 -7.38 5.36
C SER A 85 -3.10 -8.49 5.59
N GLU A 86 -3.06 -9.45 4.67
CA GLU A 86 -2.11 -10.55 4.66
C GLU A 86 -1.02 -10.37 3.61
N ALA A 87 -0.89 -9.17 3.05
CA ALA A 87 0.15 -8.88 2.06
C ALA A 87 1.55 -8.88 2.67
N ASP A 88 2.53 -9.35 1.90
CA ASP A 88 3.95 -9.29 2.29
C ASP A 88 4.49 -7.87 2.15
N ILE A 89 4.06 -7.16 1.10
CA ILE A 89 4.56 -5.84 0.72
C ILE A 89 3.40 -4.89 0.51
N ILE A 90 3.54 -3.70 1.03
CA ILE A 90 2.62 -2.59 0.76
C ILE A 90 3.27 -1.67 -0.27
N ALA A 91 2.51 -1.33 -1.32
CA ALA A 91 2.92 -0.41 -2.36
C ALA A 91 2.06 0.85 -2.28
N TYR A 92 2.65 1.97 -1.86
CA TYR A 92 1.96 3.26 -1.81
C TYR A 92 2.20 4.05 -3.07
N CYS A 93 1.14 4.24 -3.85
CA CYS A 93 1.16 5.12 -5.02
C CYS A 93 0.93 6.56 -4.58
N ASP A 94 1.93 7.41 -4.75
CA ASP A 94 1.84 8.84 -4.49
C ASP A 94 1.17 9.51 -5.69
N TYR A 95 -0.15 9.44 -5.71
CA TYR A 95 -0.96 9.79 -6.89
C TYR A 95 -0.83 11.27 -7.28
N SER A 96 -0.65 12.14 -6.31
CA SER A 96 -0.56 13.60 -6.55
C SER A 96 0.85 14.09 -6.86
N ALA A 97 1.87 13.22 -6.73
CA ALA A 97 3.23 13.55 -7.12
C ALA A 97 3.34 13.64 -8.65
N PRO A 98 4.21 14.53 -9.19
CA PRO A 98 4.38 14.68 -10.64
C PRO A 98 4.68 13.38 -11.37
N ASP A 99 5.54 12.52 -10.80
CA ASP A 99 5.94 11.24 -11.40
C ASP A 99 5.13 10.06 -10.87
N ARG A 100 4.19 10.29 -9.96
CA ARG A 100 3.38 9.26 -9.32
C ARG A 100 4.23 8.09 -8.84
N GLU A 101 5.26 8.40 -8.06
CA GLU A 101 6.17 7.38 -7.52
C GLU A 101 5.42 6.38 -6.65
N ILE A 102 5.86 5.13 -6.67
CA ILE A 102 5.34 4.10 -5.80
C ILE A 102 6.42 3.73 -4.80
N TYR A 103 6.08 3.81 -3.52
CA TYR A 103 6.97 3.45 -2.42
C TYR A 103 6.62 2.04 -1.94
N LEU A 104 7.63 1.16 -1.93
CA LEU A 104 7.49 -0.24 -1.54
C LEU A 104 8.21 -0.47 -0.23
N PHE A 105 7.57 -1.19 0.68
CA PHE A 105 8.20 -1.66 1.92
C PHE A 105 7.47 -2.90 2.42
N SER A 106 8.19 -3.74 3.17
CA SER A 106 7.56 -4.92 3.75
C SER A 106 6.54 -4.53 4.82
N PHE A 107 5.49 -5.33 4.95
CA PHE A 107 4.50 -5.10 5.99
C PHE A 107 5.13 -5.24 7.38
N ASP A 108 6.09 -6.14 7.55
CA ASP A 108 6.80 -6.31 8.83
C ASP A 108 7.57 -5.04 9.21
N ASP A 109 8.23 -4.40 8.25
CA ASP A 109 8.94 -3.13 8.48
C ASP A 109 7.96 -2.01 8.82
N LEU A 110 6.79 -1.98 8.18
CA LEU A 110 5.73 -1.01 8.53
C LEU A 110 5.27 -1.21 9.97
N ARG A 111 5.00 -2.45 10.36
CA ARG A 111 4.57 -2.77 11.74
C ARG A 111 5.63 -2.37 12.76
N ALA A 112 6.90 -2.67 12.47
CA ALA A 112 8.01 -2.29 13.34
C ALA A 112 8.09 -0.76 13.50
N THR A 113 7.88 -0.01 12.43
CA THR A 113 7.87 1.45 12.46
C THR A 113 6.71 1.98 13.30
N VAL A 114 5.50 1.47 13.06
CA VAL A 114 4.29 1.90 13.78
C VAL A 114 4.41 1.63 15.28
N ASN A 115 5.09 0.56 15.66
CA ASN A 115 5.26 0.17 17.08
C ASN A 115 6.32 0.98 17.83
N LYS A 116 7.11 1.82 17.16
CA LYS A 116 8.19 2.58 17.81
C LYS A 116 7.69 3.73 18.68
N ARG A 117 6.58 4.35 18.33
CA ARG A 117 6.03 5.52 19.03
C ARG A 117 4.56 5.73 18.68
N GLU A 118 3.94 6.67 19.35
CA GLU A 118 2.61 7.13 18.98
C GLU A 118 2.69 8.11 17.79
N TYR A 119 1.75 7.98 16.88
CA TYR A 119 1.61 8.83 15.70
C TYR A 119 0.33 9.66 15.76
N ALA A 120 0.32 10.77 15.07
CA ALA A 120 -0.84 11.65 15.02
C ALA A 120 -2.05 10.91 14.46
N ALA A 121 -3.19 11.02 15.15
CA ALA A 121 -4.46 10.47 14.68
C ALA A 121 -4.97 11.29 13.48
N ALA A 122 -5.62 10.60 12.55
CA ALA A 122 -6.19 11.21 11.35
C ALA A 122 -7.49 10.50 10.95
N LYS A 123 -8.29 11.18 10.14
CA LYS A 123 -9.51 10.63 9.56
C LYS A 123 -9.45 10.76 8.05
N CYS A 124 -9.96 9.74 7.35
CA CYS A 124 -10.18 9.78 5.92
C CYS A 124 -11.68 9.64 5.66
N GLY A 125 -12.38 10.77 5.54
CA GLY A 125 -13.84 10.80 5.50
C GLY A 125 -14.46 10.47 6.86
N ALA A 126 -15.77 10.13 6.84
CA ALA A 126 -16.52 9.79 8.06
C ALA A 126 -16.29 8.34 8.51
N ASP A 127 -15.85 7.47 7.61
CA ASP A 127 -15.88 6.02 7.80
C ASP A 127 -14.53 5.41 8.19
N SER A 128 -13.45 6.16 8.05
CA SER A 128 -12.09 5.65 8.24
C SER A 128 -11.31 6.52 9.23
N LYS A 129 -10.61 5.86 10.14
CA LYS A 129 -9.70 6.49 11.10
C LYS A 129 -8.35 5.78 11.06
N GLY A 130 -7.30 6.52 11.27
CA GLY A 130 -5.96 5.96 11.26
C GLY A 130 -4.94 6.88 11.86
N ILE A 131 -3.70 6.67 11.43
CA ILE A 131 -2.54 7.45 11.85
C ILE A 131 -1.78 7.97 10.65
N LEU A 132 -1.01 9.02 10.87
CA LEU A 132 -0.11 9.58 9.87
C LEU A 132 1.33 9.17 10.20
N VAL A 133 1.96 8.45 9.29
CA VAL A 133 3.36 8.02 9.44
C VAL A 133 4.21 8.80 8.45
N PRO A 134 5.20 9.58 8.90
CA PRO A 134 6.07 10.32 7.99
C PRO A 134 6.81 9.40 7.04
N LEU A 135 6.76 9.71 5.74
CA LEU A 135 7.45 8.93 4.71
C LEU A 135 8.95 8.80 5.01
N ARG A 136 9.56 9.85 5.57
CA ARG A 136 10.99 9.83 5.92
C ARG A 136 11.38 8.70 6.87
N GLU A 137 10.48 8.27 7.75
CA GLU A 137 10.74 7.16 8.67
C GLU A 137 10.74 5.82 7.94
N LEU A 138 9.87 5.68 6.93
CA LEU A 138 9.82 4.47 6.10
C LEU A 138 10.97 4.40 5.10
N LYS A 139 11.52 5.54 4.67
CA LYS A 139 12.69 5.55 3.79
C LYS A 139 13.95 4.91 4.43
N GLU A 140 13.98 4.82 5.74
CA GLU A 140 15.11 4.27 6.48
C GLU A 140 14.99 2.76 6.75
N VAL A 141 13.83 2.14 6.49
CA VAL A 141 13.68 0.71 6.73
C VAL A 141 14.40 -0.11 5.65
N PRO A 142 14.94 -1.30 5.98
CA PRO A 142 15.75 -2.09 5.05
C PRO A 142 15.05 -2.48 3.76
N SER A 143 13.74 -2.73 3.81
CA SER A 143 12.97 -3.17 2.63
C SER A 143 12.52 -2.03 1.72
N PHE A 144 12.75 -0.77 2.09
CA PHE A 144 12.26 0.37 1.32
C PHE A 144 12.83 0.41 -0.10
N ARG A 145 11.94 0.54 -1.08
CA ARG A 145 12.31 0.71 -2.50
C ARG A 145 11.35 1.70 -3.15
N VAL A 146 11.81 2.30 -4.24
CA VAL A 146 10.96 3.19 -5.06
C VAL A 146 10.79 2.53 -6.43
N LEU A 147 9.54 2.35 -6.84
CA LEU A 147 9.20 1.85 -8.17
C LEU A 147 8.84 3.04 -9.04
N ARG A 148 9.78 3.44 -9.89
CA ARG A 148 9.66 4.61 -10.75
C ARG A 148 9.15 4.27 -12.15
N LYS A 149 8.72 5.33 -12.79
CA LYS A 149 8.26 5.33 -14.18
C LYS A 149 9.33 4.85 -15.16
#